data_a689d557efd0369bc11e6fa8d9b89b81
#
_entry.id   a689d557efd0369bc11e6fa8d9b89b81
#
_cell.length_a   1.000
_cell.length_b   1.000
_cell.length_c   1.000
_cell.angle_alpha   90.00
_cell.angle_beta   90.00
_cell.angle_gamma   90.00
#
_symmetry.space_group_name_H-M   'P 1'
#
loop_
_entity.id
_entity.type
_entity.pdbx_description
1 polymer ?
#
loop_
_entity_poly.entity_id
_entity_poly.type
_entity_poly.pdbx_seq_one_letter_code
_entity_poly.pdbx_strand_id
1 'polypeptide(L)'
;MKKQATNYSALTILTTVFFFWGFIAAGNSIFIPFCKNYFSLDQFQSQLIDFAFYLAYFIGALGLFAVGSSKDKDIVGSWGYKKSTVYGLLFSALGAGAMIISVYLNTFTGMLLGLFVVALGFSLQQTSTNPFMIALGDPKTGSNRINLGGAVNSLGTTLGPLIIALALFGSAAAISDDMIASLSLSKVIILYGAVGVLFMLLAIIIGKSEKVPAGI
;
A
#
# COMPACT_ATOMS: atom_id res chain seq x y z
N MET A 1 -16.01 -30.26 16.51
CA MET A 1 -15.41 -28.94 16.62
C MET A 1 -16.46 -27.88 16.28
N LYS A 2 -16.73 -26.91 17.16
CA LYS A 2 -17.65 -25.80 16.86
C LYS A 2 -17.08 -24.97 15.70
N LYS A 3 -17.89 -24.77 14.64
CA LYS A 3 -17.54 -23.86 13.55
C LYS A 3 -17.29 -22.46 14.12
N GLN A 4 -16.09 -21.90 13.92
CA GLN A 4 -15.82 -20.52 14.31
C GLN A 4 -16.56 -19.59 13.31
N ALA A 5 -17.44 -18.74 13.84
CA ALA A 5 -18.13 -17.74 13.02
C ALA A 5 -17.15 -16.71 12.46
N THR A 6 -17.34 -16.28 11.22
CA THR A 6 -16.52 -15.22 10.61
C THR A 6 -16.81 -13.88 11.26
N ASN A 7 -15.76 -13.16 11.65
CA ASN A 7 -15.86 -11.78 12.14
C ASN A 7 -16.00 -10.81 10.94
N TYR A 8 -17.22 -10.63 10.47
CA TYR A 8 -17.51 -9.78 9.30
C TYR A 8 -17.16 -8.30 9.53
N SER A 9 -17.27 -7.81 10.76
CA SER A 9 -16.91 -6.42 11.07
C SER A 9 -15.42 -6.17 10.88
N ALA A 10 -14.57 -7.05 11.41
CA ALA A 10 -13.13 -6.98 11.19
C ALA A 10 -12.76 -7.20 9.72
N LEU A 11 -13.43 -8.16 9.06
CA LEU A 11 -13.23 -8.48 7.65
C LEU A 11 -13.48 -7.25 6.77
N THR A 12 -14.59 -6.54 6.96
CA THR A 12 -14.92 -5.32 6.23
C THR A 12 -13.86 -4.24 6.42
N ILE A 13 -13.39 -4.02 7.64
CA ILE A 13 -12.35 -3.03 7.92
C ILE A 13 -11.04 -3.42 7.22
N LEU A 14 -10.63 -4.68 7.28
CA LEU A 14 -9.38 -5.13 6.65
C LEU A 14 -9.45 -5.13 5.11
N THR A 15 -10.61 -5.35 4.51
CA THR A 15 -10.76 -5.29 3.05
C THR A 15 -10.50 -3.88 2.51
N THR A 16 -10.65 -2.82 3.31
CA THR A 16 -10.27 -1.46 2.89
C THR A 16 -8.78 -1.35 2.61
N VAL A 17 -7.94 -2.08 3.34
CA VAL A 17 -6.49 -2.12 3.10
C VAL A 17 -6.21 -2.73 1.72
N PHE A 18 -6.90 -3.81 1.36
CA PHE A 18 -6.79 -4.44 0.03
C PHE A 18 -7.22 -3.49 -1.09
N PHE A 19 -8.30 -2.72 -0.88
CA PHE A 19 -8.71 -1.70 -1.83
C PHE A 19 -7.59 -0.70 -2.11
N PHE A 20 -6.95 -0.19 -1.06
CA PHE A 20 -5.89 0.79 -1.20
C PHE A 20 -4.61 0.22 -1.81
N TRP A 21 -4.30 -1.05 -1.61
CA TRP A 21 -3.18 -1.68 -2.34
C TRP A 21 -3.40 -1.63 -3.84
N GLY A 22 -4.60 -2.01 -4.31
CA GLY A 22 -4.97 -1.95 -5.72
C GLY A 22 -4.98 -0.51 -6.24
N PHE A 23 -5.58 0.40 -5.49
CA PHE A 23 -5.66 1.82 -5.83
C PHE A 23 -4.28 2.45 -6.01
N ILE A 24 -3.35 2.21 -5.08
CA ILE A 24 -2.00 2.78 -5.13
C ILE A 24 -1.17 2.15 -6.23
N ALA A 25 -1.25 0.84 -6.42
CA ALA A 25 -0.57 0.15 -7.52
C ALA A 25 -0.99 0.72 -8.90
N ALA A 26 -2.29 1.00 -9.06
CA ALA A 26 -2.80 1.61 -10.29
C ALA A 26 -2.33 3.07 -10.47
N GLY A 27 -2.03 3.77 -9.39
CA GLY A 27 -1.51 5.14 -9.41
C GLY A 27 -0.14 5.26 -10.10
N ASN A 28 0.65 4.19 -10.15
CA ASN A 28 1.94 4.18 -10.83
C ASN A 28 1.83 4.48 -12.32
N SER A 29 0.71 4.19 -12.95
CA SER A 29 0.46 4.51 -14.36
C SER A 29 0.50 6.02 -14.66
N ILE A 30 0.28 6.86 -13.66
CA ILE A 30 0.36 8.32 -13.76
C ILE A 30 1.65 8.83 -13.13
N PHE A 31 2.07 8.22 -12.02
CA PHE A 31 3.22 8.66 -11.26
C PHE A 31 4.55 8.49 -12.00
N ILE A 32 4.76 7.34 -12.65
CA ILE A 32 6.02 7.08 -13.39
C ILE A 32 6.20 8.04 -14.55
N PRO A 33 5.23 8.25 -15.46
CA PRO A 33 5.33 9.25 -16.51
C PRO A 33 5.50 10.68 -15.98
N PHE A 34 4.83 11.03 -14.88
CA PHE A 34 5.03 12.33 -14.24
C PHE A 34 6.49 12.51 -13.78
N CYS A 35 7.05 11.55 -13.05
CA CYS A 35 8.43 11.60 -12.59
C CYS A 35 9.42 11.65 -13.75
N LYS A 36 9.16 10.86 -14.80
CA LYS A 36 9.99 10.86 -16.01
C LYS A 36 10.07 12.25 -16.63
N ASN A 37 8.95 12.94 -16.73
CA ASN A 37 8.89 14.30 -17.24
C ASN A 37 9.53 15.32 -16.26
N TYR A 38 9.11 15.30 -15.00
CA TYR A 38 9.52 16.27 -13.99
C TYR A 38 11.02 16.27 -13.73
N PHE A 39 11.63 15.07 -13.59
CA PHE A 39 13.06 14.90 -13.35
C PHE A 39 13.89 14.71 -14.62
N SER A 40 13.27 14.80 -15.81
CA SER A 40 13.91 14.54 -17.12
C SER A 40 14.64 13.18 -17.17
N LEU A 41 13.96 12.13 -16.69
CA LEU A 41 14.53 10.79 -16.58
C LEU A 41 14.60 10.11 -17.95
N ASP A 42 15.66 9.33 -18.15
CA ASP A 42 15.71 8.38 -19.25
C ASP A 42 14.82 7.15 -18.97
N GLN A 43 14.75 6.22 -19.95
CA GLN A 43 13.90 5.03 -19.82
C GLN A 43 14.36 4.12 -18.68
N PHE A 44 15.66 3.96 -18.49
CA PHE A 44 16.21 3.14 -17.41
C PHE A 44 15.89 3.74 -16.03
N GLN A 45 16.14 5.03 -15.87
CA GLN A 45 15.85 5.75 -14.63
C GLN A 45 14.37 5.70 -14.24
N SER A 46 13.47 5.83 -15.22
CA SER A 46 12.02 5.73 -14.95
C SER A 46 11.60 4.34 -14.49
N GLN A 47 12.26 3.27 -14.96
CA GLN A 47 12.01 1.91 -14.51
C GLN A 47 12.54 1.64 -13.09
N LEU A 48 13.52 2.43 -12.61
CA LEU A 48 13.99 2.32 -11.23
C LEU A 48 12.89 2.59 -10.21
N ILE A 49 11.83 3.28 -10.58
CA ILE A 49 10.68 3.55 -9.71
C ILE A 49 9.98 2.23 -9.35
N ASP A 50 9.58 1.46 -10.34
CA ASP A 50 8.99 0.13 -10.10
C ASP A 50 10.00 -0.83 -9.46
N PHE A 51 11.24 -0.81 -9.94
CA PHE A 51 12.29 -1.65 -9.37
C PHE A 51 12.51 -1.39 -7.88
N ALA A 52 12.60 -0.12 -7.45
CA ALA A 52 12.77 0.24 -6.05
C ALA A 52 11.59 -0.25 -5.20
N PHE A 53 10.36 -0.12 -5.71
CA PHE A 53 9.17 -0.60 -5.03
C PHE A 53 9.19 -2.12 -4.82
N TYR A 54 9.36 -2.89 -5.90
CA TYR A 54 9.34 -4.35 -5.81
C TYR A 54 10.57 -4.93 -5.09
N LEU A 55 11.73 -4.30 -5.23
CA LEU A 55 12.92 -4.68 -4.48
C LEU A 55 12.73 -4.50 -2.98
N ALA A 56 12.18 -3.38 -2.54
CA ALA A 56 11.88 -3.13 -1.13
C ALA A 56 10.87 -4.13 -0.59
N TYR A 57 9.82 -4.41 -1.36
CA TYR A 57 8.84 -5.43 -1.02
C TYR A 57 9.50 -6.81 -0.83
N PHE A 58 10.34 -7.22 -1.78
CA PHE A 58 11.09 -8.48 -1.71
C PHE A 58 12.00 -8.54 -0.48
N ILE A 59 12.81 -7.49 -0.26
CA ILE A 59 13.74 -7.42 0.88
C ILE A 59 12.98 -7.46 2.20
N GLY A 60 11.86 -6.74 2.31
CA GLY A 60 11.02 -6.73 3.49
C GLY A 60 10.43 -8.10 3.82
N ALA A 61 9.84 -8.75 2.83
CA ALA A 61 9.27 -10.09 2.99
C ALA A 61 10.35 -11.16 3.30
N LEU A 62 11.46 -11.14 2.56
CA LEU A 62 12.58 -12.06 2.78
C LEU A 62 13.22 -11.84 4.15
N GLY A 63 13.37 -10.58 4.58
CA GLY A 63 13.91 -10.24 5.90
C GLY A 63 13.03 -10.79 7.04
N LEU A 64 11.72 -10.61 6.95
CA LEU A 64 10.77 -11.17 7.92
C LEU A 64 10.84 -12.70 7.96
N PHE A 65 10.90 -13.35 6.79
CA PHE A 65 11.07 -14.80 6.69
C PHE A 65 12.39 -15.27 7.31
N ALA A 66 13.52 -14.66 6.93
CA ALA A 66 14.83 -15.06 7.41
C ALA A 66 14.98 -14.92 8.93
N VAL A 67 14.51 -13.82 9.50
CA VAL A 67 14.52 -13.60 10.95
C VAL A 67 13.55 -14.55 11.66
N GLY A 68 12.38 -14.81 11.08
CA GLY A 68 11.42 -15.78 11.60
C GLY A 68 11.99 -17.19 11.64
N SER A 69 12.57 -17.64 10.53
CA SER A 69 13.19 -18.96 10.41
C SER A 69 14.39 -19.13 11.35
N SER A 70 15.23 -18.09 11.51
CA SER A 70 16.39 -18.17 12.40
C SER A 70 16.03 -18.24 13.88
N LYS A 71 14.84 -17.74 14.25
CA LYS A 71 14.33 -17.75 15.63
C LYS A 71 13.26 -18.82 15.87
N ASP A 72 12.95 -19.62 14.87
CA ASP A 72 11.85 -20.60 14.88
C ASP A 72 10.54 -19.98 15.43
N LYS A 73 10.21 -18.80 14.92
CA LYS A 73 9.09 -18.00 15.43
C LYS A 73 8.41 -17.20 14.33
N ASP A 74 7.08 -17.25 14.29
CA ASP A 74 6.30 -16.27 13.53
C ASP A 74 6.41 -14.89 14.19
N ILE A 75 7.29 -14.04 13.64
CA ILE A 75 7.53 -12.70 14.17
C ILE A 75 6.28 -11.85 14.07
N VAL A 76 5.65 -11.82 12.91
CA VAL A 76 4.49 -10.98 12.62
C VAL A 76 3.30 -11.42 13.47
N GLY A 77 3.04 -12.73 13.56
CA GLY A 77 2.00 -13.28 14.41
C GLY A 77 2.29 -13.06 15.90
N SER A 78 3.56 -13.08 16.32
CA SER A 78 3.94 -12.85 17.71
C SER A 78 3.79 -11.39 18.15
N TRP A 79 3.94 -10.44 17.23
CA TRP A 79 3.61 -9.03 17.48
C TRP A 79 2.09 -8.80 17.50
N GLY A 80 1.34 -9.68 16.85
CA GLY A 80 -0.08 -9.58 16.56
C GLY A 80 -0.32 -8.95 15.18
N TYR A 81 -1.12 -9.60 14.38
CA TYR A 81 -1.42 -9.17 13.01
C TYR A 81 -1.99 -7.76 12.93
N LYS A 82 -2.84 -7.38 13.89
CA LYS A 82 -3.38 -6.02 14.00
C LYS A 82 -2.27 -4.97 14.14
N LYS A 83 -1.36 -5.14 15.09
CA LYS A 83 -0.24 -4.22 15.31
C LYS A 83 0.69 -4.16 14.09
N SER A 84 1.02 -5.32 13.53
CA SER A 84 1.89 -5.41 12.36
C SER A 84 1.30 -4.70 11.14
N THR A 85 -0.02 -4.83 10.91
CA THR A 85 -0.72 -4.09 9.86
C THR A 85 -0.66 -2.58 10.10
N VAL A 86 -0.90 -2.14 11.34
CA VAL A 86 -0.81 -0.71 11.72
C VAL A 86 0.61 -0.18 11.51
N TYR A 87 1.64 -0.90 11.92
CA TYR A 87 3.03 -0.49 11.70
C TYR A 87 3.37 -0.40 10.21
N GLY A 88 2.91 -1.35 9.40
CA GLY A 88 3.06 -1.31 7.96
C GLY A 88 2.43 -0.06 7.33
N LEU A 89 1.21 0.30 7.76
CA LEU A 89 0.52 1.51 7.31
C LEU A 89 1.26 2.79 7.73
N LEU A 90 1.75 2.86 8.96
CA LEU A 90 2.54 4.00 9.45
C LEU A 90 3.87 4.14 8.72
N PHE A 91 4.55 3.02 8.41
CA PHE A 91 5.77 3.01 7.61
C PHE A 91 5.51 3.55 6.20
N SER A 92 4.41 3.15 5.57
CA SER A 92 4.01 3.67 4.27
C SER A 92 3.68 5.16 4.33
N ALA A 93 3.04 5.64 5.40
CA ALA A 93 2.79 7.08 5.60
C ALA A 93 4.10 7.88 5.74
N LEU A 94 5.07 7.36 6.48
CA LEU A 94 6.41 7.98 6.60
C LEU A 94 7.12 8.06 5.25
N GLY A 95 7.07 6.96 4.47
CA GLY A 95 7.62 6.92 3.12
C GLY A 95 6.97 7.94 2.18
N ALA A 96 5.64 8.08 2.23
CA ALA A 96 4.91 9.09 1.46
C ALA A 96 5.36 10.52 1.84
N GLY A 97 5.54 10.81 3.13
CA GLY A 97 6.09 12.07 3.61
C GLY A 97 7.50 12.34 3.09
N ALA A 98 8.38 11.34 3.12
CA ALA A 98 9.73 11.42 2.59
C ALA A 98 9.75 11.68 1.07
N MET A 99 8.84 11.06 0.31
CA MET A 99 8.67 11.32 -1.12
C MET A 99 8.31 12.79 -1.38
N ILE A 100 7.34 13.34 -0.64
CA ILE A 100 6.92 14.73 -0.78
C ILE A 100 8.09 15.68 -0.53
N ILE A 101 8.82 15.49 0.56
CA ILE A 101 10.00 16.30 0.89
C ILE A 101 11.04 16.22 -0.22
N SER A 102 11.31 15.02 -0.74
CA SER A 102 12.30 14.81 -1.80
C SER A 102 11.93 15.47 -3.12
N VAL A 103 10.64 15.53 -3.44
CA VAL A 103 10.14 16.25 -4.62
C VAL A 103 10.32 17.77 -4.44
N TYR A 104 10.04 18.31 -3.25
CA TYR A 104 10.31 19.71 -2.96
C TYR A 104 11.81 20.07 -3.05
N LEU A 105 12.68 19.15 -2.63
CA LEU A 105 14.13 19.29 -2.74
C LEU A 105 14.67 18.96 -4.14
N ASN A 106 13.80 18.63 -5.08
CA ASN A 106 14.14 18.22 -6.45
C ASN A 106 15.18 17.09 -6.50
N THR A 107 15.03 16.09 -5.61
CA THR A 107 15.93 14.94 -5.49
C THR A 107 15.24 13.65 -5.92
N PHE A 108 15.57 13.13 -7.11
CA PHE A 108 15.06 11.86 -7.60
C PHE A 108 15.46 10.67 -6.70
N THR A 109 16.73 10.62 -6.29
CA THR A 109 17.22 9.58 -5.37
C THR A 109 16.48 9.60 -4.04
N GLY A 110 16.24 10.78 -3.48
CA GLY A 110 15.45 10.91 -2.25
C GLY A 110 14.02 10.40 -2.42
N MET A 111 13.41 10.67 -3.57
CA MET A 111 12.08 10.16 -3.90
C MET A 111 12.08 8.62 -4.01
N LEU A 112 13.09 8.01 -4.64
CA LEU A 112 13.22 6.55 -4.70
C LEU A 112 13.37 5.93 -3.32
N LEU A 113 14.15 6.55 -2.43
CA LEU A 113 14.29 6.09 -1.04
C LEU A 113 12.96 6.21 -0.26
N GLY A 114 12.22 7.29 -0.46
CA GLY A 114 10.89 7.44 0.12
C GLY A 114 9.93 6.34 -0.36
N LEU A 115 9.93 6.07 -1.65
CA LEU A 115 9.13 5.00 -2.26
C LEU A 115 9.56 3.61 -1.74
N PHE A 116 10.85 3.40 -1.53
CA PHE A 116 11.38 2.19 -0.92
C PHE A 116 10.81 1.98 0.49
N VAL A 117 10.74 3.04 1.30
CA VAL A 117 10.12 2.99 2.64
C VAL A 117 8.61 2.71 2.55
N VAL A 118 7.89 3.31 1.60
CA VAL A 118 6.47 2.99 1.34
C VAL A 118 6.32 1.49 1.08
N ALA A 119 7.16 0.92 0.22
CA ALA A 119 7.09 -0.49 -0.18
C ALA A 119 7.48 -1.46 0.94
N LEU A 120 8.43 -1.10 1.82
CA LEU A 120 8.69 -1.86 3.05
C LEU A 120 7.44 -1.92 3.93
N GLY A 121 6.73 -0.79 4.06
CA GLY A 121 5.44 -0.75 4.73
C GLY A 121 4.40 -1.68 4.09
N PHE A 122 4.31 -1.70 2.77
CA PHE A 122 3.43 -2.62 2.02
C PHE A 122 3.79 -4.09 2.27
N SER A 123 5.07 -4.42 2.28
CA SER A 123 5.54 -5.78 2.59
C SER A 123 5.03 -6.24 3.96
N LEU A 124 5.19 -5.40 4.99
CA LEU A 124 4.70 -5.70 6.33
C LEU A 124 3.17 -5.77 6.39
N GLN A 125 2.47 -4.85 5.70
CA GLN A 125 1.01 -4.90 5.60
C GLN A 125 0.53 -6.22 5.01
N GLN A 126 1.07 -6.67 3.89
CA GLN A 126 0.62 -7.89 3.23
C GLN A 126 0.98 -9.15 4.03
N THR A 127 2.20 -9.20 4.59
CA THR A 127 2.66 -10.32 5.42
C THR A 127 1.80 -10.49 6.67
N SER A 128 1.22 -9.40 7.19
CA SER A 128 0.35 -9.42 8.37
C SER A 128 -1.14 -9.57 8.03
N THR A 129 -1.63 -8.84 7.03
CA THR A 129 -3.08 -8.76 6.75
C THR A 129 -3.60 -10.03 6.08
N ASN A 130 -2.80 -10.69 5.21
CA ASN A 130 -3.21 -11.93 4.56
C ASN A 130 -3.51 -13.05 5.57
N PRO A 131 -2.58 -13.45 6.48
CA PRO A 131 -2.88 -14.45 7.49
C PRO A 131 -3.95 -13.96 8.48
N PHE A 132 -4.04 -12.65 8.73
CA PHE A 132 -5.08 -12.08 9.58
C PHE A 132 -6.49 -12.32 8.99
N MET A 133 -6.67 -12.12 7.69
CA MET A 133 -7.93 -12.42 7.00
C MET A 133 -8.34 -13.88 7.19
N ILE A 134 -7.38 -14.81 7.12
CA ILE A 134 -7.61 -16.24 7.35
C ILE A 134 -8.05 -16.48 8.80
N ALA A 135 -7.41 -15.83 9.75
CA ALA A 135 -7.67 -15.99 11.19
C ALA A 135 -9.02 -15.42 11.67
N LEU A 136 -9.71 -14.62 10.86
CA LEU A 136 -11.00 -14.02 11.20
C LEU A 136 -12.20 -15.00 11.19
N GLY A 137 -11.98 -16.29 10.99
CA GLY A 137 -13.05 -17.29 10.98
C GLY A 137 -12.51 -18.71 10.86
N ASP A 138 -13.37 -19.66 10.51
CA ASP A 138 -12.99 -21.07 10.36
C ASP A 138 -11.86 -21.21 9.31
N PRO A 139 -10.71 -21.82 9.64
CA PRO A 139 -9.60 -22.01 8.71
C PRO A 139 -10.00 -22.69 7.40
N LYS A 140 -11.01 -23.59 7.41
CA LYS A 140 -11.50 -24.26 6.22
C LYS A 140 -12.12 -23.33 5.17
N THR A 141 -12.52 -22.12 5.58
CA THR A 141 -13.09 -21.08 4.72
C THR A 141 -12.13 -19.89 4.55
N GLY A 142 -10.87 -20.04 4.94
CA GLY A 142 -9.86 -18.98 4.87
C GLY A 142 -9.65 -18.44 3.46
N SER A 143 -9.63 -19.34 2.45
CA SER A 143 -9.50 -18.96 1.04
C SER A 143 -10.62 -18.04 0.56
N ASN A 144 -11.85 -18.21 1.04
CA ASN A 144 -12.97 -17.34 0.65
C ASN A 144 -12.74 -15.89 1.12
N ARG A 145 -12.16 -15.71 2.31
CA ARG A 145 -11.84 -14.37 2.84
C ARG A 145 -10.70 -13.72 2.09
N ILE A 146 -9.67 -14.48 1.72
CA ILE A 146 -8.58 -13.99 0.86
C ILE A 146 -9.09 -13.62 -0.53
N ASN A 147 -9.97 -14.46 -1.12
CA ASN A 147 -10.57 -14.16 -2.43
C ASN A 147 -11.41 -12.87 -2.39
N LEU A 148 -12.13 -12.63 -1.28
CA LEU A 148 -12.82 -11.34 -1.09
C LEU A 148 -11.82 -10.18 -1.07
N GLY A 149 -10.72 -10.30 -0.33
CA GLY A 149 -9.65 -9.31 -0.33
C GLY A 149 -9.10 -9.06 -1.75
N GLY A 150 -8.82 -10.13 -2.50
CA GLY A 150 -8.36 -10.04 -3.89
C GLY A 150 -9.36 -9.35 -4.82
N ALA A 151 -10.66 -9.64 -4.68
CA ALA A 151 -11.71 -8.98 -5.45
C ALA A 151 -11.78 -7.47 -5.13
N VAL A 152 -11.69 -7.10 -3.86
CA VAL A 152 -11.68 -5.69 -3.43
C VAL A 152 -10.41 -4.97 -3.87
N ASN A 153 -9.26 -5.66 -3.86
CA ASN A 153 -8.01 -5.15 -4.45
C ASN A 153 -8.17 -4.86 -5.94
N SER A 154 -8.74 -5.80 -6.70
CA SER A 154 -9.00 -5.61 -8.13
C SER A 154 -9.97 -4.47 -8.40
N LEU A 155 -10.97 -4.26 -7.54
CA LEU A 155 -11.84 -3.10 -7.60
C LEU A 155 -11.03 -1.80 -7.41
N GLY A 156 -10.12 -1.75 -6.44
CA GLY A 156 -9.21 -0.63 -6.23
C GLY A 156 -8.34 -0.35 -7.46
N THR A 157 -7.78 -1.40 -8.07
CA THR A 157 -6.99 -1.29 -9.31
C THR A 157 -7.81 -0.75 -10.47
N THR A 158 -9.08 -1.14 -10.58
CA THR A 158 -9.98 -0.68 -11.65
C THR A 158 -10.42 0.76 -11.44
N LEU A 159 -10.80 1.14 -10.22
CA LEU A 159 -11.29 2.47 -9.90
C LEU A 159 -10.17 3.49 -9.70
N GLY A 160 -8.96 3.03 -9.34
CA GLY A 160 -7.81 3.90 -9.06
C GLY A 160 -7.51 4.91 -10.17
N PRO A 161 -7.26 4.48 -11.43
CA PRO A 161 -7.00 5.40 -12.53
C PRO A 161 -8.14 6.39 -12.76
N LEU A 162 -9.39 5.96 -12.63
CA LEU A 162 -10.56 6.83 -12.81
C LEU A 162 -10.62 7.91 -11.74
N ILE A 163 -10.45 7.53 -10.47
CA ILE A 163 -10.48 8.46 -9.33
C ILE A 163 -9.31 9.45 -9.42
N ILE A 164 -8.11 8.96 -9.75
CA ILE A 164 -6.91 9.79 -9.89
C ILE A 164 -7.08 10.74 -11.07
N ALA A 165 -7.60 10.25 -12.21
CA ALA A 165 -7.87 11.09 -13.38
C ALA A 165 -8.85 12.22 -13.05
N LEU A 166 -9.95 11.91 -12.38
CA LEU A 166 -10.93 12.91 -11.94
C LEU A 166 -10.30 13.92 -10.98
N ALA A 167 -9.50 13.46 -10.02
CA ALA A 167 -8.85 14.33 -9.04
C ALA A 167 -7.81 15.27 -9.65
N LEU A 168 -7.01 14.79 -10.61
CA LEU A 168 -5.91 15.55 -11.20
C LEU A 168 -6.34 16.40 -12.40
N PHE A 169 -7.23 15.88 -13.25
CA PHE A 169 -7.59 16.47 -14.54
C PHE A 169 -9.04 16.94 -14.63
N GLY A 170 -9.87 16.58 -13.64
CA GLY A 170 -11.31 16.92 -13.65
C GLY A 170 -12.11 16.11 -14.67
N SER A 171 -11.53 15.08 -15.27
CA SER A 171 -12.16 14.23 -16.29
C SER A 171 -11.67 12.78 -16.14
N ALA A 172 -12.56 11.84 -16.42
CA ALA A 172 -12.22 10.41 -16.50
C ALA A 172 -11.91 9.97 -17.94
N ALA A 173 -11.67 10.90 -18.87
CA ALA A 173 -11.24 10.59 -20.22
C ALA A 173 -9.85 9.94 -20.20
N ALA A 174 -9.48 9.31 -21.33
CA ALA A 174 -8.15 8.72 -21.49
C ALA A 174 -7.06 9.79 -21.21
N ILE A 175 -6.15 9.46 -20.31
CA ILE A 175 -5.05 10.34 -19.92
C ILE A 175 -3.94 10.20 -20.96
N SER A 176 -3.57 11.31 -21.62
CA SER A 176 -2.44 11.36 -22.54
C SER A 176 -1.15 11.73 -21.82
N ASP A 177 -0.02 11.39 -22.41
CA ASP A 177 1.31 11.79 -21.88
C ASP A 177 1.45 13.31 -21.80
N ASP A 178 0.85 14.06 -22.72
CA ASP A 178 0.85 15.53 -22.70
C ASP A 178 0.08 16.08 -21.50
N MET A 179 -1.03 15.44 -21.11
CA MET A 179 -1.79 15.80 -19.91
C MET A 179 -0.97 15.56 -18.65
N ILE A 180 -0.24 14.45 -18.60
CA ILE A 180 0.64 14.11 -17.48
C ILE A 180 1.81 15.10 -17.42
N ALA A 181 2.42 15.43 -18.57
CA ALA A 181 3.49 16.41 -18.67
C ALA A 181 3.09 17.80 -18.19
N SER A 182 1.81 18.17 -18.35
CA SER A 182 1.26 19.47 -17.91
C SER A 182 0.89 19.52 -16.43
N LEU A 183 0.98 18.41 -15.69
CA LEU A 183 0.64 18.36 -14.27
C LEU A 183 1.55 19.29 -13.46
N SER A 184 0.92 20.11 -12.62
CA SER A 184 1.66 20.90 -11.65
C SER A 184 2.17 20.03 -10.50
N LEU A 185 3.38 20.34 -10.03
CA LEU A 185 3.95 19.69 -8.85
C LEU A 185 3.01 19.72 -7.65
N SER A 186 2.31 20.83 -7.43
CA SER A 186 1.37 21.00 -6.33
C SER A 186 0.25 19.96 -6.35
N LYS A 187 -0.31 19.63 -7.51
CA LYS A 187 -1.37 18.61 -7.64
C LYS A 187 -0.86 17.22 -7.25
N VAL A 188 0.36 16.89 -7.67
CA VAL A 188 0.97 15.60 -7.34
C VAL A 188 1.29 15.50 -5.85
N ILE A 189 1.81 16.58 -5.25
CA ILE A 189 2.06 16.66 -3.81
C ILE A 189 0.77 16.49 -3.01
N ILE A 190 -0.30 17.16 -3.42
CA ILE A 190 -1.62 17.02 -2.77
C ILE A 190 -2.12 15.57 -2.87
N LEU A 191 -1.98 14.93 -4.03
CA LEU A 191 -2.38 13.53 -4.20
C LEU A 191 -1.61 12.61 -3.27
N TYR A 192 -0.27 12.72 -3.24
CA TYR A 192 0.55 11.89 -2.36
C TYR A 192 0.38 12.22 -0.87
N GLY A 193 0.16 13.50 -0.55
CA GLY A 193 -0.24 13.92 0.79
C GLY A 193 -1.55 13.27 1.23
N ALA A 194 -2.54 13.24 0.35
CA ALA A 194 -3.82 12.55 0.60
C ALA A 194 -3.62 11.04 0.81
N VAL A 195 -2.78 10.39 0.02
CA VAL A 195 -2.42 8.97 0.19
C VAL A 195 -1.75 8.73 1.55
N GLY A 196 -0.79 9.57 1.93
CA GLY A 196 -0.15 9.49 3.26
C GLY A 196 -1.14 9.66 4.41
N VAL A 197 -2.06 10.61 4.30
CA VAL A 197 -3.14 10.82 5.28
C VAL A 197 -4.07 9.60 5.33
N LEU A 198 -4.41 9.00 4.20
CA LEU A 198 -5.21 7.77 4.15
C LEU A 198 -4.53 6.60 4.85
N PHE A 199 -3.22 6.42 4.70
CA PHE A 199 -2.47 5.41 5.46
C PHE A 199 -2.58 5.66 6.97
N MET A 200 -2.43 6.91 7.40
CA MET A 200 -2.56 7.27 8.82
C MET A 200 -3.97 7.04 9.34
N LEU A 201 -4.99 7.42 8.59
CA LEU A 201 -6.40 7.20 8.97
C LEU A 201 -6.72 5.72 9.09
N LEU A 202 -6.28 4.88 8.14
CA LEU A 202 -6.45 3.44 8.21
C LEU A 202 -5.70 2.85 9.41
N ALA A 203 -4.49 3.31 9.69
CA ALA A 203 -3.72 2.88 10.87
C ALA A 203 -4.47 3.20 12.17
N ILE A 204 -5.07 4.39 12.27
CA ILE A 204 -5.87 4.80 13.44
C ILE A 204 -7.16 3.98 13.53
N ILE A 205 -7.89 3.81 12.43
CA ILE A 205 -9.14 3.05 12.39
C ILE A 205 -8.90 1.60 12.82
N ILE A 206 -7.91 0.94 12.24
CA ILE A 206 -7.57 -0.44 12.58
C ILE A 206 -7.05 -0.52 14.01
N GLY A 207 -6.12 0.36 14.38
CA GLY A 207 -5.46 0.35 15.69
C GLY A 207 -6.43 0.55 16.86
N LYS A 208 -7.38 1.47 16.72
CA LYS A 208 -8.36 1.79 17.75
C LYS A 208 -9.64 0.94 17.70
N SER A 209 -9.88 0.21 16.61
CA SER A 209 -11.11 -0.58 16.47
C SER A 209 -11.13 -1.75 17.44
N GLU A 210 -12.12 -1.79 18.31
CA GLU A 210 -12.42 -2.95 19.17
C GLU A 210 -12.97 -4.14 18.37
N LYS A 211 -13.50 -3.89 17.17
CA LYS A 211 -14.05 -4.93 16.29
C LYS A 211 -12.95 -5.77 15.64
N VAL A 212 -11.74 -5.22 15.53
CA VAL A 212 -10.57 -5.90 14.97
C VAL A 212 -9.77 -6.52 16.11
N PRO A 213 -9.72 -7.87 16.21
CA PRO A 213 -8.99 -8.56 17.28
C PRO A 213 -7.47 -8.34 17.14
N ALA A 214 -6.71 -8.65 18.19
CA ALA A 214 -5.24 -8.51 18.15
C ALA A 214 -4.57 -9.40 17.10
N GLY A 215 -5.15 -10.58 16.84
CA GLY A 215 -4.62 -11.51 15.84
C GLY A 215 -3.26 -12.09 16.25
N ILE A 216 -3.17 -12.61 17.46
CA ILE A 216 -1.95 -13.22 18.00
C ILE A 216 -1.98 -14.74 17.77
#